data_30daf5e2bb5494603657a0bd7905b14a
#
_entry.id   30daf5e2bb5494603657a0bd7905b14a
#
_cell.length_a   1.000
_cell.length_b   1.000
_cell.length_c   1.000
_cell.angle_alpha   90.00
_cell.angle_beta   90.00
_cell.angle_gamma   90.00
#
_symmetry.space_group_name_H-M   'P 1'
#
loop_
_entity.id
_entity.type
_entity.pdbx_description
1 polymer ?
#
loop_
_entity_poly.entity_id
_entity_poly.type
_entity_poly.pdbx_seq_one_letter_code
_entity_poly.pdbx_strand_id
1 'polypeptide(L)'
;MGIDPSSTSDIQMLIALIILFIGLYFRGLILWISLALALLYLYIFDRESIVTLVIYGFTASLLIAGYLRIKKGLNLTEPRENKDEFDLVLDANNLIGTANWDLDIFVNFINELEQDGFKTHLFFDHSIIRLLREQNLILDGETVPMTICRVLNRSRHNVTVSKKGHKADGLLIKYADRNKITVLSNDKFNKLEDRFYIQSAARLNNNGLIKRVSLIDGALTIM
;
A
#
# COMPACT_ATOMS: atom_id res chain seq x y z
N MET A 1 -33.08 41.07 -35.15
CA MET A 1 -31.82 40.33 -34.90
C MET A 1 -32.25 38.91 -34.60
N GLY A 2 -32.24 38.06 -35.63
CA GLY A 2 -32.51 36.61 -35.43
C GLY A 2 -31.28 35.95 -34.84
N ILE A 3 -31.43 35.30 -33.72
CA ILE A 3 -30.38 34.44 -33.11
C ILE A 3 -30.28 33.22 -34.03
N ASP A 4 -29.11 32.99 -34.57
CA ASP A 4 -28.81 31.87 -35.48
C ASP A 4 -29.00 30.55 -34.69
N PRO A 5 -29.92 29.65 -35.06
CA PRO A 5 -30.20 28.42 -34.30
C PRO A 5 -28.97 27.51 -34.14
N SER A 6 -27.96 27.65 -35.00
CA SER A 6 -26.70 26.89 -34.89
C SER A 6 -25.89 27.29 -33.67
N SER A 7 -25.95 28.54 -33.20
CA SER A 7 -25.20 29.02 -32.05
C SER A 7 -25.77 28.53 -30.71
N THR A 8 -27.06 28.19 -30.65
CA THR A 8 -27.68 27.67 -29.44
C THR A 8 -27.33 26.20 -29.17
N SER A 9 -27.18 25.39 -30.22
CA SER A 9 -26.78 23.96 -30.11
C SER A 9 -25.32 23.83 -29.59
N ASP A 10 -24.44 24.72 -30.08
CA ASP A 10 -23.03 24.71 -29.69
C ASP A 10 -22.82 25.08 -28.20
N ILE A 11 -23.60 26.06 -27.69
CA ILE A 11 -23.58 26.47 -26.31
C ILE A 11 -24.11 25.33 -25.39
N GLN A 12 -25.18 24.65 -25.81
CA GLN A 12 -25.75 23.52 -25.05
C GLN A 12 -24.78 22.34 -24.98
N MET A 13 -24.09 22.03 -26.07
CA MET A 13 -23.06 21.01 -26.11
C MET A 13 -21.86 21.36 -25.22
N LEU A 14 -21.44 22.61 -25.19
CA LEU A 14 -20.36 23.07 -24.31
C LEU A 14 -20.74 22.94 -22.82
N ILE A 15 -21.97 23.29 -22.44
CA ILE A 15 -22.46 23.15 -21.07
C ILE A 15 -22.49 21.67 -20.65
N ALA A 16 -22.98 20.78 -21.52
CA ALA A 16 -23.01 19.34 -21.25
C ALA A 16 -21.61 18.75 -21.06
N LEU A 17 -20.63 19.17 -21.88
CA LEU A 17 -19.21 18.79 -21.76
C LEU A 17 -18.60 19.28 -20.45
N ILE A 18 -18.91 20.52 -20.01
CA ILE A 18 -18.42 21.04 -18.73
C ILE A 18 -18.97 20.22 -17.55
N ILE A 19 -20.27 19.87 -17.57
CA ILE A 19 -20.90 19.05 -16.52
C ILE A 19 -20.25 17.65 -16.47
N LEU A 20 -19.98 17.06 -17.64
CA LEU A 20 -19.30 15.78 -17.75
C LEU A 20 -17.86 15.84 -17.22
N PHE A 21 -17.13 16.91 -17.52
CA PHE A 21 -15.74 17.13 -17.04
C PHE A 21 -15.68 17.32 -15.53
N ILE A 22 -16.63 18.03 -14.94
CA ILE A 22 -16.77 18.17 -13.48
C ILE A 22 -17.03 16.79 -12.84
N GLY A 23 -17.93 15.99 -13.44
CA GLY A 23 -18.22 14.63 -12.97
C GLY A 23 -17.02 13.70 -13.04
N LEU A 24 -16.18 13.82 -14.07
CA LEU A 24 -14.95 13.04 -14.24
C LEU A 24 -13.87 13.38 -13.19
N TYR A 25 -13.83 14.63 -12.75
CA TYR A 25 -12.90 15.08 -11.72
C TYR A 25 -13.21 14.48 -10.34
N PHE A 26 -14.48 14.29 -10.03
CA PHE A 26 -14.97 13.73 -8.77
C PHE A 26 -15.30 12.24 -8.95
N ARG A 27 -14.47 11.33 -8.43
CA ARG A 27 -14.63 9.87 -8.54
C ARG A 27 -15.90 9.34 -7.85
N GLY A 28 -16.56 8.35 -8.45
CA GLY A 28 -17.62 7.55 -7.83
C GLY A 28 -19.03 8.05 -8.11
N LEU A 29 -19.89 8.18 -7.09
CA LEU A 29 -21.31 8.51 -7.19
C LEU A 29 -21.59 9.82 -7.96
N ILE A 30 -20.72 10.80 -7.79
CA ILE A 30 -20.82 12.12 -8.45
C ILE A 30 -20.69 12.00 -9.96
N LEU A 31 -19.86 11.09 -10.48
CA LEU A 31 -19.75 10.81 -11.90
C LEU A 31 -21.09 10.36 -12.50
N TRP A 32 -21.79 9.45 -11.83
CA TRP A 32 -23.07 8.93 -12.28
C TRP A 32 -24.16 9.98 -12.22
N ILE A 33 -24.18 10.81 -11.19
CA ILE A 33 -25.13 11.93 -11.06
C ILE A 33 -24.89 12.96 -12.16
N SER A 34 -23.63 13.33 -12.43
CA SER A 34 -23.28 14.27 -13.49
C SER A 34 -23.65 13.74 -14.89
N LEU A 35 -23.42 12.47 -15.14
CA LEU A 35 -23.80 11.81 -16.37
C LEU A 35 -25.32 11.80 -16.56
N ALA A 36 -26.07 11.46 -15.50
CA ALA A 36 -27.54 11.45 -15.52
C ALA A 36 -28.11 12.85 -15.75
N LEU A 37 -27.54 13.89 -15.13
CA LEU A 37 -27.95 15.28 -15.33
C LEU A 37 -27.64 15.79 -16.74
N ALA A 38 -26.48 15.40 -17.32
CA ALA A 38 -26.13 15.77 -18.68
C ALA A 38 -27.08 15.11 -19.71
N LEU A 39 -27.42 13.83 -19.49
CA LEU A 39 -28.38 13.12 -20.35
C LEU A 39 -29.80 13.67 -20.23
N LEU A 40 -30.25 14.02 -19.00
CA LEU A 40 -31.54 14.63 -18.76
C LEU A 40 -31.63 16.03 -19.41
N TYR A 41 -30.58 16.84 -19.30
CA TYR A 41 -30.50 18.15 -19.93
C TYR A 41 -30.66 18.07 -21.47
N LEU A 42 -29.96 17.13 -22.09
CA LEU A 42 -30.06 16.94 -23.53
C LEU A 42 -31.40 16.35 -23.97
N TYR A 43 -31.96 15.42 -23.18
CA TYR A 43 -33.30 14.89 -23.46
C TYR A 43 -34.37 15.98 -23.50
N ILE A 44 -34.25 17.01 -22.65
CA ILE A 44 -35.22 18.13 -22.58
C ILE A 44 -35.04 19.09 -23.76
N PHE A 45 -33.80 19.35 -24.20
CA PHE A 45 -33.51 20.45 -25.12
C PHE A 45 -33.25 20.01 -26.58
N ASP A 46 -32.79 18.79 -26.84
CA ASP A 46 -32.54 18.35 -28.21
C ASP A 46 -32.49 16.81 -28.36
N ARG A 47 -33.50 16.24 -29.03
CA ARG A 47 -33.65 14.81 -29.23
C ARG A 47 -32.62 14.20 -30.21
N GLU A 48 -32.14 14.95 -31.19
CA GLU A 48 -31.22 14.43 -32.22
C GLU A 48 -29.77 14.37 -31.68
N SER A 49 -29.42 15.23 -30.74
CA SER A 49 -28.10 15.26 -30.11
C SER A 49 -27.86 14.12 -29.12
N ILE A 50 -28.90 13.39 -28.69
CA ILE A 50 -28.76 12.27 -27.72
C ILE A 50 -27.87 11.16 -28.29
N VAL A 51 -28.05 10.78 -29.57
CA VAL A 51 -27.27 9.69 -30.19
C VAL A 51 -25.79 10.08 -30.25
N THR A 52 -25.53 11.30 -30.62
CA THR A 52 -24.17 11.86 -30.74
C THR A 52 -23.50 11.91 -29.35
N LEU A 53 -24.23 12.30 -28.31
CA LEU A 53 -23.72 12.35 -26.94
C LEU A 53 -23.47 10.96 -26.34
N VAL A 54 -24.34 9.99 -26.62
CA VAL A 54 -24.13 8.60 -26.21
C VAL A 54 -22.85 8.05 -26.83
N ILE A 55 -22.60 8.34 -28.11
CA ILE A 55 -21.38 7.92 -28.81
C ILE A 55 -20.14 8.59 -28.17
N TYR A 56 -20.17 9.91 -27.92
CA TYR A 56 -19.05 10.62 -27.27
C TYR A 56 -18.86 10.16 -25.82
N GLY A 57 -19.94 9.95 -25.04
CA GLY A 57 -19.86 9.46 -23.67
C GLY A 57 -19.28 8.04 -23.60
N PHE A 58 -19.64 7.17 -24.54
CA PHE A 58 -19.10 5.82 -24.64
C PHE A 58 -17.61 5.83 -25.04
N THR A 59 -17.24 6.65 -26.03
CA THR A 59 -15.84 6.80 -26.46
C THR A 59 -14.95 7.38 -25.36
N ALA A 60 -15.43 8.42 -24.68
CA ALA A 60 -14.72 9.00 -23.52
C ALA A 60 -14.57 7.98 -22.38
N SER A 61 -15.60 7.20 -22.09
CA SER A 61 -15.55 6.14 -21.08
C SER A 61 -14.54 5.05 -21.42
N LEU A 62 -14.44 4.65 -22.69
CA LEU A 62 -13.43 3.69 -23.17
C LEU A 62 -12.02 4.26 -23.08
N LEU A 63 -11.81 5.53 -23.43
CA LEU A 63 -10.52 6.20 -23.33
C LEU A 63 -10.07 6.33 -21.87
N ILE A 64 -10.99 6.66 -20.97
CA ILE A 64 -10.71 6.73 -19.51
C ILE A 64 -10.44 5.35 -18.94
N ALA A 65 -11.22 4.34 -19.30
CA ALA A 65 -10.97 2.96 -18.86
C ALA A 65 -9.62 2.46 -19.40
N GLY A 66 -9.27 2.79 -20.64
CA GLY A 66 -7.96 2.53 -21.23
C GLY A 66 -6.84 3.26 -20.48
N TYR A 67 -6.99 4.56 -20.22
CA TYR A 67 -6.04 5.36 -19.46
C TYR A 67 -5.86 4.84 -18.02
N LEU A 68 -6.96 4.51 -17.32
CA LEU A 68 -6.89 3.94 -15.97
C LEU A 68 -6.25 2.55 -15.97
N ARG A 69 -6.45 1.75 -17.01
CA ARG A 69 -5.79 0.46 -17.18
C ARG A 69 -4.29 0.61 -17.48
N ILE A 70 -3.94 1.56 -18.33
CA ILE A 70 -2.55 1.94 -18.62
C ILE A 70 -1.89 2.53 -17.36
N LYS A 71 -2.57 3.44 -16.65
CA LYS A 71 -2.07 3.99 -15.38
C LYS A 71 -1.95 2.93 -14.29
N LYS A 72 -2.88 1.96 -14.22
CA LYS A 72 -2.78 0.81 -13.33
C LYS A 72 -1.70 -0.17 -13.78
N GLY A 73 -1.50 -0.32 -15.09
CA GLY A 73 -0.36 -1.05 -15.68
C GLY A 73 0.97 -0.32 -15.48
N LEU A 74 0.99 1.02 -15.57
CA LEU A 74 2.17 1.85 -15.29
C LEU A 74 2.44 2.01 -13.78
N ASN A 75 1.41 1.96 -12.92
CA ASN A 75 1.58 1.87 -11.46
C ASN A 75 1.92 0.43 -10.99
N LEU A 76 1.89 -0.55 -11.90
CA LEU A 76 2.53 -1.87 -11.70
C LEU A 76 4.04 -1.82 -11.97
N THR A 77 4.54 -0.75 -12.58
CA THR A 77 5.86 -0.21 -12.36
C THR A 77 5.79 0.87 -11.26
N GLU A 78 5.35 0.52 -10.03
CA GLU A 78 5.99 1.13 -8.87
C GLU A 78 7.48 1.10 -9.21
N PRO A 79 8.23 2.20 -9.00
CA PRO A 79 9.66 2.20 -9.25
C PRO A 79 10.13 0.86 -8.70
N ARG A 80 10.85 0.06 -9.49
CA ARG A 80 11.57 -1.09 -8.98
C ARG A 80 12.35 -0.51 -7.82
N GLU A 81 11.78 -0.61 -6.62
CA GLU A 81 12.56 -0.45 -5.42
C GLU A 81 13.80 -1.27 -5.70
N ASN A 82 14.93 -0.61 -5.67
CA ASN A 82 16.20 -1.20 -6.02
C ASN A 82 16.23 -2.59 -5.39
N LYS A 83 16.32 -3.62 -6.23
CA LYS A 83 16.26 -5.02 -5.83
C LYS A 83 17.35 -5.39 -4.81
N ASP A 84 18.22 -4.44 -4.52
CA ASP A 84 19.43 -4.55 -3.71
C ASP A 84 19.39 -3.67 -2.45
N GLU A 85 18.23 -3.15 -2.03
CA GLU A 85 18.17 -2.20 -0.92
C GLU A 85 18.26 -2.89 0.44
N PHE A 86 17.68 -4.09 0.58
CA PHE A 86 17.69 -4.87 1.83
C PHE A 86 17.99 -6.34 1.54
N ASP A 87 18.82 -6.94 2.40
CA ASP A 87 19.21 -8.34 2.33
C ASP A 87 18.27 -9.22 3.18
N LEU A 88 17.79 -8.66 4.29
CA LEU A 88 16.96 -9.33 5.28
C LEU A 88 15.71 -8.52 5.63
N VAL A 89 14.60 -9.21 5.81
CA VAL A 89 13.35 -8.67 6.34
C VAL A 89 13.06 -9.35 7.68
N LEU A 90 12.84 -8.57 8.71
CA LEU A 90 12.64 -9.05 10.07
C LEU A 90 11.19 -8.86 10.50
N ASP A 91 10.56 -9.92 10.98
CA ASP A 91 9.31 -9.91 11.72
C ASP A 91 9.60 -9.46 13.16
N ALA A 92 9.64 -8.15 13.35
CA ALA A 92 10.18 -7.57 14.57
C ALA A 92 9.37 -7.94 15.82
N ASN A 93 8.03 -7.95 15.77
CA ASN A 93 7.22 -8.35 16.90
C ASN A 93 7.47 -9.81 17.32
N ASN A 94 7.60 -10.70 16.34
CA ASN A 94 7.87 -12.11 16.59
C ASN A 94 9.26 -12.32 17.18
N LEU A 95 10.27 -11.62 16.66
CA LEU A 95 11.64 -11.72 17.16
C LEU A 95 11.81 -11.11 18.56
N ILE A 96 11.15 -9.96 18.86
CA ILE A 96 11.12 -9.39 20.20
C ILE A 96 10.42 -10.35 21.17
N GLY A 97 9.34 -11.01 20.76
CA GLY A 97 8.71 -12.07 21.53
C GLY A 97 9.64 -13.24 21.79
N THR A 98 10.46 -13.64 20.81
CA THR A 98 11.50 -14.68 20.98
C THR A 98 12.60 -14.24 21.96
N ALA A 99 12.91 -12.94 21.99
CA ALA A 99 13.84 -12.32 22.94
C ALA A 99 13.21 -12.09 24.34
N ASN A 100 12.09 -12.75 24.67
CA ASN A 100 11.36 -12.55 25.94
C ASN A 100 10.90 -11.10 26.18
N TRP A 101 10.57 -10.37 25.10
CA TRP A 101 10.19 -8.94 25.08
C TRP A 101 11.30 -7.98 25.55
N ASP A 102 12.55 -8.45 25.54
CA ASP A 102 13.73 -7.66 25.81
C ASP A 102 14.17 -6.93 24.52
N LEU A 103 14.06 -5.60 24.53
CA LEU A 103 14.43 -4.78 23.38
C LEU A 103 15.95 -4.70 23.19
N ASP A 104 16.74 -4.79 24.24
CA ASP A 104 18.20 -4.71 24.15
C ASP A 104 18.77 -5.95 23.44
N ILE A 105 18.24 -7.13 23.73
CA ILE A 105 18.59 -8.36 23.00
C ILE A 105 18.25 -8.23 21.50
N PHE A 106 17.06 -7.67 21.18
CA PHE A 106 16.66 -7.46 19.81
C PHE A 106 17.52 -6.40 19.08
N VAL A 107 17.85 -5.29 19.75
CA VAL A 107 18.72 -4.24 19.21
C VAL A 107 20.11 -4.79 18.95
N ASN A 108 20.67 -5.55 19.88
CA ASN A 108 21.99 -6.17 19.70
C ASN A 108 21.99 -7.11 18.51
N PHE A 109 20.96 -7.94 18.34
CA PHE A 109 20.82 -8.83 17.19
C PHE A 109 20.81 -8.09 15.86
N ILE A 110 20.05 -6.97 15.75
CA ILE A 110 20.04 -6.17 14.53
C ILE A 110 21.42 -5.55 14.27
N ASN A 111 22.08 -5.08 15.33
CA ASN A 111 23.41 -4.48 15.21
C ASN A 111 24.46 -5.51 14.74
N GLU A 112 24.38 -6.74 15.21
CA GLU A 112 25.24 -7.83 14.76
C GLU A 112 25.00 -8.13 13.27
N LEU A 113 23.74 -8.26 12.83
CA LEU A 113 23.42 -8.46 11.43
C LEU A 113 23.99 -7.33 10.53
N GLU A 114 23.90 -6.10 10.98
CA GLU A 114 24.43 -4.95 10.22
C GLU A 114 25.96 -4.88 10.25
N GLN A 115 26.62 -5.30 11.34
CA GLN A 115 28.06 -5.44 11.41
C GLN A 115 28.57 -6.53 10.47
N ASP A 116 27.78 -7.60 10.28
CA ASP A 116 28.03 -8.66 9.29
C ASP A 116 27.75 -8.20 7.84
N GLY A 117 27.31 -6.95 7.65
CA GLY A 117 27.10 -6.33 6.35
C GLY A 117 25.69 -6.46 5.80
N PHE A 118 24.74 -7.05 6.53
CA PHE A 118 23.36 -7.18 6.07
C PHE A 118 22.59 -5.86 6.23
N LYS A 119 21.88 -5.47 5.19
CA LYS A 119 20.90 -4.37 5.24
C LYS A 119 19.56 -4.92 5.66
N THR A 120 19.02 -4.42 6.77
CA THR A 120 17.81 -4.95 7.40
C THR A 120 16.60 -4.04 7.21
N HIS A 121 15.41 -4.62 6.97
CA HIS A 121 14.13 -3.93 7.00
C HIS A 121 13.22 -4.55 8.07
N LEU A 122 12.71 -3.73 8.97
CA LEU A 122 11.95 -4.18 10.15
C LEU A 122 10.45 -3.97 9.94
N PHE A 123 9.67 -5.01 10.09
CA PHE A 123 8.21 -4.95 10.06
C PHE A 123 7.63 -5.10 11.46
N PHE A 124 6.83 -4.13 11.88
CA PHE A 124 6.18 -4.11 13.18
C PHE A 124 4.67 -4.14 13.06
N ASP A 125 4.03 -4.91 13.92
CA ASP A 125 2.63 -4.73 14.23
C ASP A 125 2.43 -3.47 15.07
N HIS A 126 1.31 -2.77 14.86
CA HIS A 126 0.95 -1.62 15.70
C HIS A 126 0.84 -1.97 17.20
N SER A 127 0.62 -3.24 17.53
CA SER A 127 0.56 -3.75 18.91
C SER A 127 1.84 -3.53 19.71
N ILE A 128 2.99 -3.30 19.05
CA ILE A 128 4.27 -2.92 19.70
C ILE A 128 4.12 -1.69 20.63
N ILE A 129 3.13 -0.84 20.38
CA ILE A 129 2.82 0.34 21.21
C ILE A 129 2.63 -0.02 22.70
N ARG A 130 2.14 -1.24 23.00
CA ARG A 130 1.98 -1.69 24.37
C ARG A 130 3.34 -1.78 25.05
N LEU A 131 4.28 -2.50 24.44
CA LEU A 131 5.63 -2.66 24.99
C LEU A 131 6.34 -1.31 25.15
N LEU A 132 6.24 -0.43 24.13
CA LEU A 132 6.84 0.90 24.20
C LEU A 132 6.27 1.75 25.34
N ARG A 133 4.99 1.61 25.66
CA ARG A 133 4.34 2.29 26.78
C ARG A 133 4.74 1.71 28.13
N GLU A 134 4.75 0.38 28.24
CA GLU A 134 5.15 -0.34 29.47
C GLU A 134 6.58 0.00 29.89
N GLN A 135 7.45 0.25 28.90
CA GLN A 135 8.84 0.65 29.12
C GLN A 135 9.04 2.18 29.15
N ASN A 136 7.96 2.99 29.13
CA ASN A 136 8.02 4.46 29.14
C ASN A 136 8.88 5.07 28.02
N LEU A 137 8.91 4.43 26.83
CA LEU A 137 9.76 4.83 25.73
C LEU A 137 9.12 5.87 24.80
N ILE A 138 7.80 6.11 24.90
CA ILE A 138 7.09 7.07 24.03
C ILE A 138 7.23 8.46 24.63
N LEU A 139 7.81 9.38 23.88
CA LEU A 139 7.86 10.79 24.24
C LEU A 139 6.60 11.53 23.78
N ASP A 140 6.31 12.67 24.45
CA ASP A 140 5.15 13.51 24.09
C ASP A 140 5.22 13.95 22.62
N GLY A 141 4.11 13.75 21.90
CA GLY A 141 3.99 14.09 20.50
C GLY A 141 4.62 13.09 19.50
N GLU A 142 5.30 12.04 19.98
CA GLU A 142 5.82 11.00 19.09
C GLU A 142 4.73 10.06 18.59
N THR A 143 4.84 9.69 17.31
CA THR A 143 4.09 8.56 16.74
C THR A 143 4.85 7.25 16.96
N VAL A 144 4.14 6.11 16.96
CA VAL A 144 4.76 4.78 17.12
C VAL A 144 5.96 4.55 16.18
N PRO A 145 5.88 4.89 14.86
CA PRO A 145 7.04 4.75 14.00
C PRO A 145 8.23 5.65 14.38
N MET A 146 7.97 6.86 14.87
CA MET A 146 9.05 7.77 15.31
C MET A 146 9.74 7.22 16.55
N THR A 147 8.96 6.76 17.54
CA THR A 147 9.51 6.12 18.74
C THR A 147 10.38 4.91 18.39
N ILE A 148 9.90 4.02 17.51
CA ILE A 148 10.67 2.84 17.08
C ILE A 148 11.99 3.29 16.41
N CYS A 149 11.93 4.23 15.48
CA CYS A 149 13.14 4.72 14.79
C CYS A 149 14.16 5.29 15.78
N ARG A 150 13.70 6.04 16.79
CA ARG A 150 14.58 6.59 17.83
C ARG A 150 15.15 5.50 18.73
N VAL A 151 14.29 4.62 19.25
CA VAL A 151 14.71 3.55 20.19
C VAL A 151 15.69 2.58 19.54
N LEU A 152 15.45 2.21 18.30
CA LEU A 152 16.33 1.30 17.57
C LEU A 152 17.50 2.02 16.86
N ASN A 153 17.56 3.35 16.91
CA ASN A 153 18.52 4.16 16.16
C ASN A 153 18.52 3.85 14.66
N ARG A 154 17.32 3.80 14.04
CA ARG A 154 17.11 3.44 12.63
C ARG A 154 16.43 4.56 11.85
N SER A 155 16.73 4.62 10.55
CA SER A 155 16.02 5.53 9.66
C SER A 155 14.56 5.09 9.46
N ARG A 156 13.69 6.04 9.13
CA ARG A 156 12.28 5.76 8.83
C ARG A 156 12.10 4.82 7.64
N HIS A 157 13.09 4.81 6.76
CA HIS A 157 13.12 3.96 5.57
C HIS A 157 13.26 2.47 5.91
N ASN A 158 13.98 2.14 6.98
CA ASN A 158 14.24 0.76 7.42
C ASN A 158 13.11 0.17 8.29
N VAL A 159 12.04 0.94 8.55
CA VAL A 159 10.98 0.54 9.49
C VAL A 159 9.61 0.69 8.87
N THR A 160 8.85 -0.39 8.82
CA THR A 160 7.43 -0.41 8.47
C THR A 160 6.60 -0.80 9.69
N VAL A 161 5.58 0.01 10.02
CA VAL A 161 4.62 -0.30 11.08
C VAL A 161 3.24 -0.47 10.46
N SER A 162 2.57 -1.58 10.75
CA SER A 162 1.21 -1.81 10.27
C SER A 162 0.22 -0.79 10.84
N LYS A 163 -0.88 -0.57 10.14
CA LYS A 163 -1.97 0.27 10.66
C LYS A 163 -2.63 -0.41 11.86
N LYS A 164 -3.20 0.39 12.77
CA LYS A 164 -3.98 -0.12 13.91
C LYS A 164 -5.06 -1.10 13.41
N GLY A 165 -5.11 -2.27 14.02
CA GLY A 165 -6.05 -3.34 13.67
C GLY A 165 -5.60 -4.24 12.49
N HIS A 166 -4.44 -3.97 11.88
CA HIS A 166 -3.87 -4.82 10.84
C HIS A 166 -2.57 -5.46 11.30
N LYS A 167 -2.35 -6.71 10.90
CA LYS A 167 -1.08 -7.40 11.12
C LYS A 167 -0.04 -7.02 10.07
N ALA A 168 1.24 -7.02 10.48
CA ALA A 168 2.35 -6.76 9.58
C ALA A 168 2.69 -7.96 8.67
N ASP A 169 2.34 -9.18 9.08
CA ASP A 169 2.68 -10.44 8.41
C ASP A 169 2.42 -10.42 6.90
N GLY A 170 1.21 -9.97 6.49
CA GLY A 170 0.86 -9.90 5.08
C GLY A 170 1.73 -8.91 4.29
N LEU A 171 2.06 -7.76 4.89
CA LEU A 171 2.93 -6.76 4.27
C LEU A 171 4.36 -7.29 4.13
N LEU A 172 4.89 -7.90 5.19
CA LEU A 172 6.20 -8.51 5.24
C LEU A 172 6.36 -9.60 4.18
N ILE A 173 5.44 -10.57 4.15
CA ILE A 173 5.47 -11.68 3.20
C ILE A 173 5.36 -11.19 1.75
N LYS A 174 4.46 -10.22 1.49
CA LYS A 174 4.32 -9.62 0.15
C LYS A 174 5.61 -8.93 -0.29
N TYR A 175 6.23 -8.17 0.62
CA TYR A 175 7.48 -7.47 0.35
C TYR A 175 8.62 -8.45 0.06
N ALA A 176 8.80 -9.44 0.94
CA ALA A 176 9.84 -10.46 0.80
C ALA A 176 9.69 -11.32 -0.47
N ASP A 177 8.46 -11.78 -0.79
CA ASP A 177 8.21 -12.58 -2.00
C ASP A 177 8.45 -11.80 -3.29
N ARG A 178 8.07 -10.52 -3.31
CA ARG A 178 8.29 -9.64 -4.47
C ARG A 178 9.77 -9.42 -4.74
N ASN A 179 10.55 -9.19 -3.70
CA ASN A 179 11.98 -8.82 -3.80
C ASN A 179 12.91 -10.03 -3.64
N LYS A 180 12.37 -11.22 -3.34
CA LYS A 180 13.14 -12.45 -3.10
C LYS A 180 14.14 -12.31 -1.97
N ILE A 181 13.72 -11.66 -0.89
CA ILE A 181 14.54 -11.36 0.29
C ILE A 181 14.27 -12.41 1.37
N THR A 182 15.29 -12.74 2.13
CA THR A 182 15.20 -13.66 3.27
C THR A 182 14.40 -13.03 4.42
N VAL A 183 13.47 -13.78 4.97
CA VAL A 183 12.63 -13.43 6.14
C VAL A 183 13.19 -14.07 7.38
N LEU A 184 13.39 -13.31 8.43
CA LEU A 184 13.67 -13.81 9.78
C LEU A 184 12.40 -13.76 10.62
N SER A 185 11.82 -14.93 10.91
CA SER A 185 10.62 -15.07 11.75
C SER A 185 10.44 -16.51 12.23
N ASN A 186 9.85 -16.68 13.39
CA ASN A 186 9.43 -17.98 13.91
C ASN A 186 7.96 -18.32 13.57
N ASP A 187 7.24 -17.42 12.90
CA ASP A 187 5.88 -17.72 12.43
C ASP A 187 5.94 -18.67 11.21
N LYS A 188 4.94 -19.54 11.15
CA LYS A 188 4.72 -20.44 10.00
C LYS A 188 3.95 -19.76 8.87
N PHE A 189 3.39 -18.58 9.11
CA PHE A 189 2.56 -17.81 8.17
C PHE A 189 1.40 -18.62 7.55
N ASN A 190 0.89 -19.63 8.28
CA ASN A 190 -0.19 -20.51 7.81
C ASN A 190 -1.60 -20.00 8.17
N LYS A 191 -1.69 -18.94 8.96
CA LYS A 191 -2.95 -18.32 9.42
C LYS A 191 -3.15 -16.93 8.86
N LEU A 192 -2.61 -16.64 7.67
CA LEU A 192 -2.81 -15.37 6.99
C LEU A 192 -4.26 -15.27 6.48
N GLU A 193 -4.84 -14.09 6.61
CA GLU A 193 -6.24 -13.84 6.24
C GLU A 193 -6.48 -13.91 4.73
N ASP A 194 -5.45 -13.55 3.92
CA ASP A 194 -5.53 -13.52 2.47
C ASP A 194 -4.83 -14.74 1.85
N ARG A 195 -5.56 -15.43 0.96
CA ARG A 195 -5.03 -16.58 0.20
C ARG A 195 -3.76 -16.23 -0.60
N PHE A 196 -3.65 -15.01 -1.07
CA PHE A 196 -2.47 -14.52 -1.77
C PHE A 196 -1.23 -14.56 -0.86
N TYR A 197 -1.34 -14.11 0.39
CA TYR A 197 -0.22 -14.13 1.33
C TYR A 197 0.18 -15.54 1.71
N ILE A 198 -0.78 -16.47 1.84
CA ILE A 198 -0.49 -17.89 2.09
C ILE A 198 0.34 -18.47 0.96
N GLN A 199 0.00 -18.17 -0.31
CA GLN A 199 0.75 -18.64 -1.46
C GLN A 199 2.16 -18.02 -1.53
N SER A 200 2.29 -16.75 -1.20
CA SER A 200 3.59 -16.07 -1.13
C SER A 200 4.48 -16.66 -0.02
N ALA A 201 3.92 -16.92 1.17
CA ALA A 201 4.62 -17.57 2.26
C ALA A 201 5.08 -18.99 1.89
N ALA A 202 4.23 -19.75 1.19
CA ALA A 202 4.58 -21.07 0.70
C ALA A 202 5.75 -21.02 -0.30
N ARG A 203 5.75 -20.05 -1.24
CA ARG A 203 6.88 -19.87 -2.18
C ARG A 203 8.17 -19.51 -1.47
N LEU A 204 8.12 -18.58 -0.52
CA LEU A 204 9.30 -18.20 0.28
C LEU A 204 9.85 -19.38 1.06
N ASN A 205 8.98 -20.15 1.70
CA ASN A 205 9.37 -21.34 2.45
C ASN A 205 10.00 -22.43 1.55
N ASN A 206 9.39 -22.71 0.40
CA ASN A 206 9.91 -23.68 -0.57
C ASN A 206 11.27 -23.28 -1.14
N ASN A 207 11.55 -21.97 -1.22
CA ASN A 207 12.83 -21.43 -1.66
C ASN A 207 13.84 -21.30 -0.51
N GLY A 208 13.50 -21.73 0.72
CA GLY A 208 14.38 -21.62 1.89
C GLY A 208 14.64 -20.19 2.35
N LEU A 209 13.75 -19.24 1.96
CA LEU A 209 13.88 -17.82 2.28
C LEU A 209 13.21 -17.45 3.61
N ILE A 210 12.59 -18.36 4.33
CA ILE A 210 12.14 -18.15 5.71
C ILE A 210 13.10 -18.85 6.65
N LYS A 211 13.83 -18.09 7.44
CA LYS A 211 14.78 -18.57 8.43
C LYS A 211 14.24 -18.37 9.84
N ARG A 212 14.48 -19.33 10.69
CA ARG A 212 14.09 -19.27 12.07
C ARG A 212 15.17 -18.63 12.93
N VAL A 213 14.74 -18.08 14.07
CA VAL A 213 15.63 -17.44 15.04
C VAL A 213 15.32 -18.03 16.42
N SER A 214 16.33 -18.42 17.15
CA SER A 214 16.19 -18.90 18.52
C SER A 214 16.96 -18.02 19.50
N LEU A 215 16.49 -17.98 20.75
CA LEU A 215 17.24 -17.36 21.84
C LEU A 215 18.17 -18.45 22.42
N ILE A 216 19.47 -18.28 22.25
CA ILE A 216 20.51 -19.19 22.73
C ILE A 216 21.49 -18.37 23.57
N ASP A 217 21.74 -18.79 24.80
CA ASP A 217 22.66 -18.13 25.75
C ASP A 217 22.45 -16.61 25.90
N GLY A 218 21.17 -16.17 25.82
CA GLY A 218 20.79 -14.77 25.93
C GLY A 218 20.95 -13.94 24.64
N ALA A 219 21.31 -14.57 23.50
CA ALA A 219 21.41 -13.90 22.20
C ALA A 219 20.46 -14.55 21.18
N LEU A 220 19.91 -13.74 20.26
CA LEU A 220 19.16 -14.25 19.11
C LEU A 220 20.12 -14.83 18.07
N THR A 221 19.85 -16.05 17.60
CA THR A 221 20.70 -16.77 16.65
C THR A 221 19.86 -17.33 15.52
N ILE A 222 20.31 -17.16 14.25
CA ILE A 222 19.67 -17.72 13.06
C ILE A 222 19.96 -19.23 13.01
N MET A 223 18.88 -20.00 12.75
CA MET A 223 18.91 -21.48 12.70
C MET A 223 19.03 -22.01 11.27
#